data_170ad2df7cf46faeb6fe69a749c8da82
#
_entry.id   170ad2df7cf46faeb6fe69a749c8da82
#
_cell.length_a   1.000
_cell.length_b   1.000
_cell.length_c   1.000
_cell.angle_alpha   90.00
_cell.angle_beta   90.00
_cell.angle_gamma   90.00
#
_symmetry.space_group_name_H-M   'P 1'
#
loop_
_entity.id
_entity.type
_entity.pdbx_description
1 polymer ?
#
loop_
_entity_poly.entity_id
_entity_poly.type
_entity_poly.pdbx_seq_one_letter_code
_entity_poly.pdbx_strand_id
1 'polypeptide(L)'
;KDGRAMTEGDFAIDGVPGTGAKVTLKFVGPQGAASGKLLPTGNVKDTIVIDGKEYEYSFVDAANPVIFVHPEDFGVTGTETPAQFNALPDCEEICRKLEIIRGTGAITLGFAKDLEDAKKNSQTLPKIAFATKPVDYTAGSGKEIHAEDIDLVGRLFSVNMKMIDAYMGTGAICTVTAANTPGTIVNEIVCGDGKNPTNRVTHIRIGHPWGIMDAYADLKENEDGTHTVL
;
A
#
# COMPACT_ATOMS: atom_id res chain seq x y z
N LYS A 1 14.11 20.37 21.37
CA LYS A 1 14.12 21.17 22.61
C LYS A 1 15.31 22.13 22.48
N ASP A 2 15.13 23.39 22.79
CA ASP A 2 16.18 24.43 22.72
C ASP A 2 16.88 24.54 21.34
N GLY A 3 16.12 24.36 20.24
CA GLY A 3 16.64 24.40 18.86
C GLY A 3 17.41 23.16 18.42
N ARG A 4 17.48 22.11 19.26
CA ARG A 4 18.10 20.82 18.91
C ARG A 4 17.04 19.73 18.70
N ALA A 5 17.27 18.84 17.74
CA ALA A 5 16.45 17.65 17.56
C ALA A 5 16.56 16.76 18.82
N MET A 6 15.44 16.21 19.24
CA MET A 6 15.45 15.14 20.26
C MET A 6 15.81 13.84 19.56
N THR A 7 16.80 13.12 20.11
CA THR A 7 17.26 11.83 19.57
C THR A 7 16.89 10.67 20.46
N GLU A 8 16.60 10.93 21.75
CA GLU A 8 16.27 9.93 22.76
C GLU A 8 14.75 9.92 23.03
N GLY A 9 14.19 8.75 23.28
CA GLY A 9 12.78 8.53 23.61
C GLY A 9 12.47 7.03 23.74
N ASP A 10 11.21 6.74 24.02
CA ASP A 10 10.69 5.39 24.27
C ASP A 10 9.88 4.85 23.08
N PHE A 11 9.84 5.60 21.97
CA PHE A 11 9.09 5.20 20.80
C PHE A 11 9.81 4.09 20.01
N ALA A 12 9.11 2.97 19.82
CA ALA A 12 9.57 1.83 19.02
C ALA A 12 8.82 1.76 17.67
N ILE A 13 9.50 1.27 16.65
CA ILE A 13 8.91 0.95 15.33
C ILE A 13 9.19 -0.52 15.05
N ASP A 14 8.17 -1.28 14.69
CA ASP A 14 8.32 -2.69 14.32
C ASP A 14 9.35 -2.85 13.18
N GLY A 15 10.30 -3.77 13.36
CA GLY A 15 11.40 -4.00 12.44
C GLY A 15 12.63 -3.09 12.63
N VAL A 16 12.58 -2.12 13.56
CA VAL A 16 13.71 -1.24 13.90
C VAL A 16 14.19 -1.55 15.32
N PRO A 17 15.44 -1.99 15.52
CA PRO A 17 15.95 -2.27 16.87
C PRO A 17 16.03 -1.01 17.73
N GLY A 18 15.64 -1.16 19.01
CA GLY A 18 15.74 -0.09 20.02
C GLY A 18 14.57 0.88 19.99
N THR A 19 14.77 2.00 20.69
CA THR A 19 13.78 3.09 20.82
C THR A 19 14.43 4.45 20.55
N GLY A 20 13.61 5.44 20.21
CA GLY A 20 14.07 6.80 19.96
C GLY A 20 12.97 7.84 20.18
N ALA A 21 13.28 9.09 19.91
CA ALA A 21 12.28 10.14 19.93
C ALA A 21 11.26 9.92 18.80
N LYS A 22 9.96 10.04 19.12
CA LYS A 22 8.90 9.97 18.09
C LYS A 22 8.98 11.17 17.17
N VAL A 23 9.10 10.90 15.86
CA VAL A 23 9.02 11.91 14.80
C VAL A 23 7.72 11.67 14.02
N THR A 24 6.82 12.64 14.04
CA THR A 24 5.59 12.58 13.25
C THR A 24 5.82 13.33 11.94
N LEU A 25 5.60 12.63 10.82
CA LEU A 25 5.62 13.22 9.49
C LEU A 25 4.16 13.47 9.04
N LYS A 26 3.87 14.73 8.67
CA LYS A 26 2.57 15.10 8.11
C LYS A 26 2.73 15.43 6.63
N PHE A 27 1.97 14.75 5.78
CA PHE A 27 1.86 15.02 4.36
C PHE A 27 0.58 15.81 4.14
N VAL A 28 0.70 17.07 3.76
CA VAL A 28 -0.45 17.97 3.58
C VAL A 28 -0.93 17.91 2.14
N GLY A 29 -2.23 17.63 1.96
CA GLY A 29 -2.84 17.51 0.64
C GLY A 29 -2.18 16.45 -0.23
N PRO A 30 -2.08 15.18 0.23
CA PRO A 30 -1.23 14.17 -0.41
C PRO A 30 -1.76 13.70 -1.77
N GLN A 31 -3.00 14.03 -2.13
CA GLN A 31 -3.69 13.52 -3.30
C GLN A 31 -3.10 14.09 -4.61
N GLY A 32 -2.93 13.21 -5.61
CA GLY A 32 -2.49 13.61 -6.95
C GLY A 32 -1.03 14.06 -7.02
N ALA A 33 -0.17 13.58 -6.13
CA ALA A 33 1.22 14.01 -6.04
C ALA A 33 2.02 13.80 -7.33
N ALA A 34 1.72 12.76 -8.10
CA ALA A 34 2.40 12.43 -9.34
C ALA A 34 1.58 12.76 -10.60
N SER A 35 0.26 12.53 -10.57
CA SER A 35 -0.62 12.65 -11.73
C SER A 35 -1.48 13.92 -11.71
N GLY A 36 -1.57 14.63 -10.61
CA GLY A 36 -2.53 15.71 -10.38
C GLY A 36 -3.95 15.21 -10.06
N LYS A 37 -4.17 13.90 -9.96
CA LYS A 37 -5.47 13.28 -9.69
C LYS A 37 -5.32 12.19 -8.64
N LEU A 38 -6.30 12.07 -7.72
CA LEU A 38 -6.35 11.00 -6.75
C LEU A 38 -6.41 9.61 -7.42
N LEU A 39 -7.22 9.49 -8.47
CA LEU A 39 -7.38 8.29 -9.28
C LEU A 39 -6.82 8.57 -10.68
N PRO A 40 -5.60 8.13 -11.00
CA PRO A 40 -4.95 8.44 -12.29
C PRO A 40 -5.72 7.95 -13.50
N THR A 41 -6.43 6.82 -13.40
CA THR A 41 -7.30 6.27 -14.46
C THR A 41 -8.69 6.90 -14.48
N GLY A 42 -9.09 7.54 -13.36
CA GLY A 42 -10.45 8.05 -13.14
C GLY A 42 -11.41 7.00 -12.54
N ASN A 43 -10.98 5.75 -12.42
CA ASN A 43 -11.76 4.65 -11.88
C ASN A 43 -11.26 4.25 -10.50
N VAL A 44 -12.15 3.77 -9.62
CA VAL A 44 -11.79 3.22 -8.31
C VAL A 44 -11.16 1.83 -8.44
N LYS A 45 -11.59 1.09 -9.46
CA LYS A 45 -11.01 -0.22 -9.86
C LYS A 45 -10.94 -0.29 -11.38
N ASP A 46 -9.89 -0.90 -11.86
CA ASP A 46 -9.64 -1.24 -13.26
C ASP A 46 -9.32 -2.73 -13.38
N THR A 47 -9.38 -3.26 -14.59
CA THR A 47 -8.99 -4.63 -14.90
C THR A 47 -7.96 -4.68 -16.00
N ILE A 48 -7.12 -5.70 -15.98
CA ILE A 48 -6.16 -6.02 -17.03
C ILE A 48 -6.14 -7.52 -17.28
N VAL A 49 -6.07 -7.92 -18.56
CA VAL A 49 -5.94 -9.33 -18.92
C VAL A 49 -4.47 -9.66 -19.17
N ILE A 50 -3.94 -10.64 -18.43
CA ILE A 50 -2.58 -11.17 -18.59
C ILE A 50 -2.69 -12.67 -18.76
N ASP A 51 -2.17 -13.21 -19.86
CA ASP A 51 -2.19 -14.64 -20.18
C ASP A 51 -3.61 -15.27 -20.12
N GLY A 52 -4.63 -14.51 -20.53
CA GLY A 52 -6.03 -14.95 -20.56
C GLY A 52 -6.75 -14.92 -19.21
N LYS A 53 -6.09 -14.50 -18.11
CA LYS A 53 -6.71 -14.25 -16.81
C LYS A 53 -6.87 -12.75 -16.58
N GLU A 54 -8.03 -12.35 -16.07
CA GLU A 54 -8.31 -10.98 -15.64
C GLU A 54 -7.79 -10.74 -14.21
N TYR A 55 -7.18 -9.58 -14.01
CA TYR A 55 -6.68 -9.09 -12.72
C TYR A 55 -7.31 -7.74 -12.44
N GLU A 56 -7.97 -7.62 -11.29
CA GLU A 56 -8.53 -6.36 -10.80
C GLU A 56 -7.46 -5.60 -10.01
N TYR A 57 -7.45 -4.27 -10.12
CA TYR A 57 -6.57 -3.43 -9.35
C TYR A 57 -7.20 -2.05 -9.07
N SER A 58 -6.77 -1.42 -7.97
CA SER A 58 -7.05 -0.02 -7.65
C SER A 58 -5.79 0.80 -7.79
N PHE A 59 -5.83 1.90 -8.56
CA PHE A 59 -4.71 2.79 -8.73
C PHE A 59 -4.96 4.14 -8.04
N VAL A 60 -4.24 4.41 -6.95
CA VAL A 60 -4.41 5.61 -6.11
C VAL A 60 -3.11 6.39 -6.08
N ASP A 61 -3.19 7.71 -6.29
CA ASP A 61 -2.06 8.63 -6.22
C ASP A 61 -2.19 9.56 -5.01
N ALA A 62 -1.47 9.21 -3.94
CA ALA A 62 -1.40 10.04 -2.73
C ALA A 62 -0.01 9.88 -2.08
N ALA A 63 0.73 10.96 -1.94
CA ALA A 63 2.14 11.03 -1.54
C ALA A 63 3.07 10.25 -2.49
N ASN A 64 2.83 8.96 -2.66
CA ASN A 64 3.35 8.12 -3.75
C ASN A 64 2.20 7.37 -4.42
N PRO A 65 2.18 7.28 -5.75
CA PRO A 65 1.19 6.46 -6.44
C PRO A 65 1.42 4.97 -6.15
N VAL A 66 0.35 4.28 -5.73
CA VAL A 66 0.35 2.85 -5.44
C VAL A 66 -0.78 2.15 -6.17
N ILE A 67 -0.47 1.01 -6.76
CA ILE A 67 -1.45 0.07 -7.32
C ILE A 67 -1.67 -1.03 -6.29
N PHE A 68 -2.93 -1.24 -5.90
CA PHE A 68 -3.34 -2.29 -4.96
C PHE A 68 -3.96 -3.44 -5.73
N VAL A 69 -3.54 -4.67 -5.43
CA VAL A 69 -4.04 -5.92 -6.02
C VAL A 69 -4.31 -6.96 -4.93
N HIS A 70 -5.18 -7.90 -5.22
CA HIS A 70 -5.47 -9.03 -4.33
C HIS A 70 -4.39 -10.11 -4.46
N PRO A 71 -3.73 -10.57 -3.38
CA PRO A 71 -2.70 -11.61 -3.44
C PRO A 71 -3.24 -12.95 -3.93
N GLU A 72 -4.48 -13.29 -3.62
CA GLU A 72 -5.16 -14.53 -4.04
C GLU A 72 -5.27 -14.68 -5.56
N ASP A 73 -5.29 -13.58 -6.31
CA ASP A 73 -5.26 -13.60 -7.77
C ASP A 73 -3.94 -14.14 -8.32
N PHE A 74 -2.90 -14.07 -7.53
CA PHE A 74 -1.55 -14.55 -7.83
C PHE A 74 -1.23 -15.90 -7.17
N GLY A 75 -2.19 -16.50 -6.45
CA GLY A 75 -2.02 -17.79 -5.79
C GLY A 75 -1.21 -17.72 -4.48
N VAL A 76 -1.13 -16.54 -3.88
CA VAL A 76 -0.42 -16.31 -2.60
C VAL A 76 -1.40 -15.81 -1.53
N THR A 77 -1.02 -15.90 -0.27
CA THR A 77 -1.89 -15.51 0.86
C THR A 77 -1.82 -14.01 1.18
N GLY A 78 -0.72 -13.35 0.78
CA GLY A 78 -0.40 -11.99 1.17
C GLY A 78 0.23 -11.86 2.55
N THR A 79 0.44 -12.99 3.25
CA THR A 79 1.11 -13.01 4.57
C THR A 79 2.59 -13.33 4.49
N GLU A 80 3.08 -13.73 3.32
CA GLU A 80 4.46 -14.12 3.10
C GLU A 80 5.44 -13.02 3.52
N THR A 81 6.51 -13.42 4.18
CA THR A 81 7.71 -12.59 4.33
C THR A 81 8.47 -12.53 3.00
N PRO A 82 9.37 -11.56 2.78
CA PRO A 82 10.18 -11.52 1.55
C PRO A 82 10.95 -12.82 1.29
N ALA A 83 11.46 -13.48 2.33
CA ALA A 83 12.15 -14.75 2.19
C ALA A 83 11.22 -15.87 1.73
N GLN A 84 10.01 -15.96 2.30
CA GLN A 84 9.00 -16.95 1.91
C GLN A 84 8.51 -16.68 0.48
N PHE A 85 8.23 -15.42 0.14
CA PHE A 85 7.80 -15.04 -1.21
C PHE A 85 8.86 -15.41 -2.27
N ASN A 86 10.13 -15.09 -2.01
CA ASN A 86 11.24 -15.42 -2.91
C ASN A 86 11.49 -16.93 -3.05
N ALA A 87 11.04 -17.74 -2.09
CA ALA A 87 11.15 -19.20 -2.13
C ALA A 87 9.98 -19.88 -2.85
N LEU A 88 8.96 -19.14 -3.28
CA LEU A 88 7.84 -19.70 -4.03
C LEU A 88 8.31 -20.20 -5.40
N PRO A 89 7.83 -21.38 -5.84
CA PRO A 89 8.19 -21.92 -7.16
C PRO A 89 7.82 -20.96 -8.31
N ASP A 90 6.71 -20.22 -8.16
CA ASP A 90 6.17 -19.32 -9.17
C ASP A 90 6.54 -17.84 -8.94
N CYS A 91 7.51 -17.55 -8.06
CA CYS A 91 7.90 -16.18 -7.70
C CYS A 91 8.23 -15.32 -8.93
N GLU A 92 9.00 -15.83 -9.89
CA GLU A 92 9.37 -15.09 -11.09
C GLU A 92 8.15 -14.75 -11.96
N GLU A 93 7.20 -15.67 -12.06
CA GLU A 93 5.97 -15.49 -12.83
C GLU A 93 5.04 -14.50 -12.15
N ILE A 94 4.91 -14.55 -10.84
CA ILE A 94 4.16 -13.57 -10.04
C ILE A 94 4.78 -12.18 -10.24
N CYS A 95 6.09 -12.06 -10.09
CA CYS A 95 6.81 -10.79 -10.31
C CYS A 95 6.63 -10.25 -11.73
N ARG A 96 6.62 -11.12 -12.75
CA ARG A 96 6.36 -10.72 -14.15
C ARG A 96 4.97 -10.10 -14.29
N LYS A 97 3.93 -10.71 -13.72
CA LYS A 97 2.55 -10.22 -13.77
C LYS A 97 2.40 -8.89 -13.01
N LEU A 98 2.95 -8.81 -11.81
CA LEU A 98 2.97 -7.58 -11.03
C LEU A 98 3.66 -6.43 -11.79
N GLU A 99 4.79 -6.72 -12.46
CA GLU A 99 5.51 -5.72 -13.27
C GLU A 99 4.69 -5.23 -14.46
N ILE A 100 3.91 -6.10 -15.13
CA ILE A 100 3.00 -5.69 -16.21
C ILE A 100 1.94 -4.72 -15.68
N ILE A 101 1.31 -5.03 -14.55
CA ILE A 101 0.30 -4.16 -13.93
C ILE A 101 0.94 -2.82 -13.52
N ARG A 102 2.08 -2.87 -12.83
CA ARG A 102 2.83 -1.67 -12.43
C ARG A 102 3.27 -0.83 -13.63
N GLY A 103 3.79 -1.49 -14.67
CA GLY A 103 4.22 -0.84 -15.91
C GLY A 103 3.08 -0.14 -16.63
N THR A 104 1.89 -0.73 -16.65
CA THR A 104 0.67 -0.09 -17.19
C THR A 104 0.35 1.19 -16.41
N GLY A 105 0.49 1.17 -15.07
CA GLY A 105 0.36 2.37 -14.27
C GLY A 105 1.43 3.43 -14.57
N ALA A 106 2.69 3.04 -14.83
CA ALA A 106 3.75 3.97 -15.22
C ALA A 106 3.44 4.65 -16.58
N ILE A 107 2.87 3.92 -17.51
CA ILE A 107 2.40 4.47 -18.80
C ILE A 107 1.23 5.44 -18.57
N THR A 108 0.28 5.09 -17.72
CA THR A 108 -0.85 5.95 -17.34
C THR A 108 -0.39 7.28 -16.73
N LEU A 109 0.68 7.27 -15.92
CA LEU A 109 1.30 8.47 -15.35
C LEU A 109 2.14 9.27 -16.37
N GLY A 110 2.37 8.75 -17.57
CA GLY A 110 3.27 9.35 -18.56
C GLY A 110 4.76 9.21 -18.23
N PHE A 111 5.12 8.29 -17.32
CA PHE A 111 6.50 8.03 -16.91
C PHE A 111 7.21 7.03 -17.83
N ALA A 112 6.46 6.33 -18.65
CA ALA A 112 6.96 5.39 -19.63
C ALA A 112 6.09 5.38 -20.89
N LYS A 113 6.69 5.07 -22.03
CA LYS A 113 5.98 4.97 -23.32
C LYS A 113 5.37 3.59 -23.57
N ASP A 114 5.98 2.55 -23.00
CA ASP A 114 5.57 1.15 -23.12
C ASP A 114 6.08 0.35 -21.91
N LEU A 115 5.73 -0.95 -21.83
CA LEU A 115 6.11 -1.82 -20.70
C LEU A 115 7.62 -2.06 -20.59
N GLU A 116 8.35 -2.10 -21.72
CA GLU A 116 9.80 -2.26 -21.70
C GLU A 116 10.47 -1.00 -21.13
N ASP A 117 10.01 0.16 -21.54
CA ASP A 117 10.47 1.44 -21.03
C ASP A 117 10.14 1.59 -19.52
N ALA A 118 8.94 1.18 -19.11
CA ALA A 118 8.53 1.14 -17.71
C ALA A 118 9.48 0.28 -16.86
N LYS A 119 9.75 -0.93 -17.32
CA LYS A 119 10.66 -1.88 -16.66
C LYS A 119 12.11 -1.37 -16.59
N LYS A 120 12.57 -0.65 -17.60
CA LYS A 120 13.95 -0.19 -17.70
C LYS A 120 14.19 1.15 -17.01
N ASN A 121 13.29 2.11 -17.20
CA ASN A 121 13.51 3.52 -16.87
C ASN A 121 12.57 4.08 -15.80
N SER A 122 11.47 3.38 -15.46
CA SER A 122 10.48 3.84 -14.48
C SER A 122 10.16 2.77 -13.43
N GLN A 123 11.18 2.18 -12.81
CA GLN A 123 11.01 1.12 -11.81
C GLN A 123 10.55 1.63 -10.44
N THR A 124 10.69 2.93 -10.18
CA THR A 124 10.46 3.50 -8.86
C THR A 124 8.98 3.80 -8.61
N LEU A 125 8.27 4.26 -9.63
CA LEU A 125 6.86 4.66 -9.56
C LEU A 125 6.07 4.16 -10.78
N PRO A 126 4.78 3.82 -10.60
CA PRO A 126 4.11 3.64 -9.32
C PRO A 126 4.68 2.48 -8.53
N LYS A 127 4.35 2.40 -7.25
CA LYS A 127 4.52 1.19 -6.45
C LYS A 127 3.36 0.23 -6.73
N ILE A 128 3.55 -1.05 -6.38
CA ILE A 128 2.47 -2.03 -6.36
C ILE A 128 2.47 -2.74 -5.01
N ALA A 129 1.29 -3.06 -4.50
CA ALA A 129 1.12 -3.69 -3.20
C ALA A 129 0.03 -4.75 -3.24
N PHE A 130 0.28 -5.88 -2.62
CA PHE A 130 -0.79 -6.76 -2.19
C PHE A 130 -1.55 -6.13 -1.03
N ALA A 131 -2.87 -6.21 -1.07
CA ALA A 131 -3.77 -5.84 0.02
C ALA A 131 -4.79 -6.95 0.23
N THR A 132 -4.91 -7.46 1.45
CA THR A 132 -5.90 -8.48 1.81
C THR A 132 -6.46 -8.23 3.20
N LYS A 133 -7.55 -8.92 3.51
CA LYS A 133 -8.25 -8.85 4.81
C LYS A 133 -7.31 -9.20 5.95
N PRO A 134 -7.58 -8.69 7.17
CA PRO A 134 -6.85 -9.10 8.36
C PRO A 134 -6.88 -10.62 8.56
N VAL A 135 -5.71 -11.20 8.75
CA VAL A 135 -5.51 -12.62 9.11
C VAL A 135 -4.33 -12.72 10.06
N ASP A 136 -4.29 -13.75 10.89
CA ASP A 136 -3.16 -14.03 11.76
C ASP A 136 -1.95 -14.47 10.93
N TYR A 137 -0.77 -13.98 11.28
CA TYR A 137 0.49 -14.44 10.67
C TYR A 137 1.69 -14.18 11.60
N THR A 138 2.78 -14.90 11.37
CA THR A 138 4.06 -14.68 12.05
C THR A 138 4.92 -13.74 11.20
N ALA A 139 5.30 -12.60 11.75
CA ALA A 139 6.22 -11.66 11.12
C ALA A 139 7.65 -12.21 11.02
N GLY A 140 8.47 -11.66 10.12
CA GLY A 140 9.88 -12.05 9.97
C GLY A 140 10.74 -11.84 11.22
N SER A 141 10.28 -11.00 12.15
CA SER A 141 10.85 -10.81 13.48
C SER A 141 10.53 -11.96 14.46
N GLY A 142 9.63 -12.88 14.10
CA GLY A 142 9.06 -13.89 14.99
C GLY A 142 7.87 -13.40 15.83
N LYS A 143 7.45 -12.15 15.68
CA LYS A 143 6.27 -11.59 16.36
C LYS A 143 5.00 -12.15 15.73
N GLU A 144 4.10 -12.67 16.56
CA GLU A 144 2.75 -13.04 16.14
C GLU A 144 1.93 -11.75 15.92
N ILE A 145 1.30 -11.65 14.76
CA ILE A 145 0.40 -10.56 14.40
C ILE A 145 -1.01 -11.14 14.32
N HIS A 146 -1.91 -10.63 15.15
CA HIS A 146 -3.28 -11.10 15.17
C HIS A 146 -4.18 -10.24 14.28
N ALA A 147 -5.16 -10.85 13.65
CA ALA A 147 -6.10 -10.17 12.76
C ALA A 147 -6.84 -9.01 13.46
N GLU A 148 -7.07 -9.10 14.76
CA GLU A 148 -7.72 -8.06 15.58
C GLU A 148 -6.82 -6.82 15.81
N ASP A 149 -5.51 -6.96 15.64
CA ASP A 149 -4.54 -5.87 15.83
C ASP A 149 -4.31 -5.04 14.56
N ILE A 150 -4.84 -5.46 13.42
CA ILE A 150 -4.64 -4.83 12.11
C ILE A 150 -5.95 -4.60 11.37
N ASP A 151 -5.95 -3.68 10.42
CA ASP A 151 -7.12 -3.37 9.60
C ASP A 151 -7.01 -3.95 8.18
N LEU A 152 -5.78 -4.23 7.75
CA LEU A 152 -5.47 -5.01 6.54
C LEU A 152 -4.05 -5.59 6.64
N VAL A 153 -3.78 -6.60 5.81
CA VAL A 153 -2.42 -7.06 5.53
C VAL A 153 -1.94 -6.42 4.24
N GLY A 154 -0.75 -5.81 4.27
CA GLY A 154 -0.13 -5.15 3.12
C GLY A 154 1.28 -5.69 2.83
N ARG A 155 1.58 -5.94 1.53
CA ARG A 155 2.91 -6.32 1.05
C ARG A 155 3.29 -5.40 -0.09
N LEU A 156 4.28 -4.55 0.11
CA LEU A 156 4.66 -3.53 -0.86
C LEU A 156 5.93 -3.96 -1.60
N PHE A 157 5.93 -3.73 -2.92
CA PHE A 157 7.04 -4.05 -3.80
C PHE A 157 7.79 -2.79 -4.22
N SER A 158 9.10 -2.91 -4.25
CA SER A 158 10.04 -1.88 -4.67
C SER A 158 10.62 -2.19 -6.05
N VAL A 159 11.74 -1.56 -6.40
CA VAL A 159 12.48 -1.77 -7.65
C VAL A 159 12.73 -3.26 -7.90
N ASN A 160 12.58 -3.67 -9.17
CA ASN A 160 12.72 -5.08 -9.60
C ASN A 160 11.72 -6.05 -8.92
N MET A 161 10.53 -5.56 -8.56
CA MET A 161 9.51 -6.37 -7.86
C MET A 161 10.03 -7.03 -6.58
N LYS A 162 10.98 -6.39 -5.90
CA LYS A 162 11.45 -6.85 -4.60
C LYS A 162 10.42 -6.49 -3.53
N MET A 163 9.84 -7.50 -2.88
CA MET A 163 9.03 -7.27 -1.69
C MET A 163 9.91 -6.67 -0.58
N ILE A 164 9.44 -5.61 0.06
CA ILE A 164 10.19 -4.93 1.14
C ILE A 164 9.80 -5.48 2.51
N ASP A 165 10.75 -5.45 3.44
CA ASP A 165 10.58 -5.96 4.81
C ASP A 165 9.58 -5.14 5.64
N ALA A 166 9.55 -3.82 5.44
CA ALA A 166 8.66 -2.90 6.15
C ALA A 166 7.66 -2.25 5.19
N TYR A 167 6.71 -1.49 5.71
CA TYR A 167 5.81 -0.70 4.88
C TYR A 167 6.33 0.73 4.77
N MET A 168 6.40 1.28 3.55
CA MET A 168 6.90 2.66 3.34
C MET A 168 5.91 3.69 3.90
N GLY A 169 6.40 4.73 4.57
CA GLY A 169 5.57 5.81 5.11
C GLY A 169 4.68 6.48 4.05
N THR A 170 5.23 6.79 2.87
CA THR A 170 4.44 7.34 1.74
C THR A 170 3.44 6.33 1.18
N GLY A 171 3.76 5.03 1.20
CA GLY A 171 2.83 3.96 0.88
C GLY A 171 1.70 3.86 1.90
N ALA A 172 1.98 4.04 3.19
CA ALA A 172 0.99 4.04 4.25
C ALA A 172 0.01 5.24 4.12
N ILE A 173 0.51 6.41 3.72
CA ILE A 173 -0.34 7.57 3.41
C ILE A 173 -1.25 7.27 2.20
N CYS A 174 -0.71 6.64 1.15
CA CYS A 174 -1.54 6.22 0.02
C CYS A 174 -2.59 5.18 0.45
N THR A 175 -2.22 4.24 1.31
CA THR A 175 -3.13 3.19 1.81
C THR A 175 -4.28 3.79 2.64
N VAL A 176 -4.01 4.72 3.58
CA VAL A 176 -5.09 5.37 4.35
C VAL A 176 -5.96 6.27 3.46
N THR A 177 -5.38 6.86 2.41
CA THR A 177 -6.15 7.62 1.41
C THR A 177 -7.04 6.69 0.58
N ALA A 178 -6.53 5.56 0.12
CA ALA A 178 -7.31 4.53 -0.56
C ALA A 178 -8.45 3.98 0.32
N ALA A 179 -8.19 3.76 1.63
CA ALA A 179 -9.22 3.35 2.59
C ALA A 179 -10.38 4.37 2.71
N ASN A 180 -10.11 5.66 2.48
CA ASN A 180 -11.11 6.72 2.47
C ASN A 180 -11.70 7.00 1.06
N THR A 181 -11.32 6.23 0.05
CA THR A 181 -11.84 6.35 -1.33
C THR A 181 -12.80 5.20 -1.60
N PRO A 182 -14.13 5.43 -1.52
CA PRO A 182 -15.13 4.39 -1.64
C PRO A 182 -15.01 3.60 -2.95
N GLY A 183 -15.07 2.27 -2.86
CA GLY A 183 -15.01 1.35 -3.99
C GLY A 183 -13.60 0.94 -4.41
N THR A 184 -12.54 1.44 -3.79
CA THR A 184 -11.19 0.89 -3.97
C THR A 184 -11.03 -0.44 -3.23
N ILE A 185 -10.09 -1.28 -3.67
CA ILE A 185 -9.75 -2.55 -3.00
C ILE A 185 -9.48 -2.35 -1.51
N VAL A 186 -8.70 -1.34 -1.14
CA VAL A 186 -8.37 -1.04 0.26
C VAL A 186 -9.61 -0.60 1.05
N ASN A 187 -10.47 0.24 0.45
CA ASN A 187 -11.72 0.65 1.08
C ASN A 187 -12.65 -0.55 1.35
N GLU A 188 -12.80 -1.45 0.37
CA GLU A 188 -13.62 -2.66 0.54
C GLU A 188 -13.07 -3.59 1.64
N ILE A 189 -11.74 -3.69 1.78
CA ILE A 189 -11.11 -4.48 2.85
C ILE A 189 -11.38 -3.86 4.22
N VAL A 190 -11.20 -2.54 4.35
CA VAL A 190 -11.23 -1.85 5.66
C VAL A 190 -12.65 -1.48 6.08
N CYS A 191 -13.49 -1.07 5.14
CA CYS A 191 -14.84 -0.55 5.40
C CYS A 191 -15.95 -1.51 4.98
N GLY A 192 -15.65 -2.56 4.24
CA GLY A 192 -16.63 -3.52 3.73
C GLY A 192 -17.32 -4.32 4.84
N ASP A 193 -18.38 -5.05 4.46
CA ASP A 193 -19.17 -5.91 5.34
C ASP A 193 -19.77 -5.16 6.56
N GLY A 194 -20.04 -3.85 6.41
CA GLY A 194 -20.65 -3.03 7.47
C GLY A 194 -19.69 -2.65 8.61
N LYS A 195 -18.39 -2.95 8.50
CA LYS A 195 -17.38 -2.63 9.53
C LYS A 195 -17.24 -1.13 9.77
N ASN A 196 -17.32 -0.33 8.70
CA ASN A 196 -17.27 1.13 8.79
C ASN A 196 -18.28 1.75 7.81
N PRO A 197 -19.55 1.87 8.21
CA PRO A 197 -20.62 2.35 7.31
C PRO A 197 -20.44 3.83 6.91
N THR A 198 -19.60 4.58 7.60
CA THR A 198 -19.31 5.98 7.27
C THR A 198 -18.18 6.15 6.26
N ASN A 199 -17.45 5.07 5.92
CA ASN A 199 -16.21 5.12 5.13
C ASN A 199 -15.19 6.15 5.66
N ARG A 200 -15.20 6.42 6.98
CA ARG A 200 -14.33 7.40 7.62
C ARG A 200 -13.22 6.69 8.37
N VAL A 201 -12.01 6.68 7.80
CA VAL A 201 -10.83 6.01 8.35
C VAL A 201 -9.80 7.07 8.75
N THR A 202 -9.77 7.43 10.04
CA THR A 202 -8.80 8.40 10.59
C THR A 202 -7.49 7.75 11.05
N HIS A 203 -7.50 6.43 11.21
CA HIS A 203 -6.36 5.63 11.61
C HIS A 203 -6.45 4.27 10.92
N ILE A 204 -5.35 3.75 10.44
CA ILE A 204 -5.23 2.42 9.83
C ILE A 204 -3.98 1.72 10.36
N ARG A 205 -4.13 0.44 10.69
CA ARG A 205 -3.06 -0.45 11.13
C ARG A 205 -2.76 -1.45 10.03
N ILE A 206 -1.61 -1.31 9.41
CA ILE A 206 -1.18 -2.12 8.27
C ILE A 206 -0.25 -3.22 8.76
N GLY A 207 -0.69 -4.47 8.70
CA GLY A 207 0.16 -5.62 8.97
C GLY A 207 1.15 -5.84 7.82
N HIS A 208 2.46 -5.72 8.08
CA HIS A 208 3.52 -5.86 7.09
C HIS A 208 4.52 -6.96 7.47
N PRO A 209 5.49 -7.35 6.60
CA PRO A 209 6.35 -8.51 6.85
C PRO A 209 7.07 -8.53 8.21
N TRP A 210 7.35 -7.38 8.82
CA TRP A 210 8.10 -7.29 10.08
C TRP A 210 7.26 -6.80 11.27
N GLY A 211 5.98 -6.51 11.10
CA GLY A 211 5.12 -6.07 12.19
C GLY A 211 3.93 -5.23 11.72
N ILE A 212 3.65 -4.14 12.41
CA ILE A 212 2.50 -3.26 12.16
C ILE A 212 2.98 -1.83 11.90
N MET A 213 2.41 -1.19 10.89
CA MET A 213 2.59 0.23 10.57
C MET A 213 1.30 0.99 10.79
N ASP A 214 1.34 1.99 11.67
CA ASP A 214 0.23 2.92 11.87
C ASP A 214 0.30 4.09 10.89
N ALA A 215 -0.83 4.41 10.26
CA ALA A 215 -0.99 5.64 9.50
C ALA A 215 -2.27 6.36 9.92
N TYR A 216 -2.20 7.69 9.95
CA TYR A 216 -3.29 8.56 10.38
C TYR A 216 -3.68 9.51 9.27
N ALA A 217 -4.96 9.88 9.21
CA ALA A 217 -5.48 10.86 8.27
C ALA A 217 -6.33 11.92 8.98
N ASP A 218 -6.04 13.18 8.69
CA ASP A 218 -6.98 14.26 8.92
C ASP A 218 -7.96 14.29 7.75
N LEU A 219 -9.25 14.31 8.02
CA LEU A 219 -10.30 14.17 7.01
C LEU A 219 -11.19 15.41 6.96
N LYS A 220 -11.51 15.82 5.74
CA LYS A 220 -12.59 16.77 5.45
C LYS A 220 -13.74 16.01 4.81
N GLU A 221 -14.93 16.13 5.36
CA GLU A 221 -16.15 15.62 4.77
C GLU A 221 -16.57 16.51 3.58
N ASN A 222 -16.94 15.87 2.48
CA ASN A 222 -17.44 16.50 1.25
C ASN A 222 -18.97 16.55 1.28
N GLU A 223 -19.59 17.36 0.39
CA GLU A 223 -21.04 17.52 0.29
C GLU A 223 -21.77 16.20 -0.05
N ASP A 224 -21.10 15.28 -0.72
CA ASP A 224 -21.62 13.96 -1.10
C ASP A 224 -21.41 12.88 -0.03
N GLY A 225 -20.89 13.24 1.16
CA GLY A 225 -20.60 12.33 2.25
C GLY A 225 -19.30 11.53 2.11
N THR A 226 -18.53 11.74 1.04
CA THR A 226 -17.18 11.19 0.91
C THR A 226 -16.18 12.01 1.73
N HIS A 227 -14.94 11.50 1.87
CA HIS A 227 -13.91 12.14 2.66
C HIS A 227 -12.67 12.44 1.82
N THR A 228 -12.16 13.66 1.97
CA THR A 228 -10.86 14.07 1.42
C THR A 228 -9.81 14.03 2.53
N VAL A 229 -8.68 13.36 2.28
CA VAL A 229 -7.51 13.39 3.17
C VAL A 229 -6.79 14.72 2.99
N LEU A 230 -6.53 15.42 4.13
CA LEU A 230 -5.95 16.77 4.16
C LEU A 230 -4.41 16.76 4.25
#